data_44f72b0242ad785099b703c23c37f877
#
_entry.id   44f72b0242ad785099b703c23c37f877
#
_cell.length_a   1.000
_cell.length_b   1.000
_cell.length_c   1.000
_cell.angle_alpha   90.00
_cell.angle_beta   90.00
_cell.angle_gamma   90.00
#
_symmetry.space_group_name_H-M   'P 1'
#
loop_
_entity.id
_entity.type
_entity.pdbx_description
1 polymer ?
#
loop_
_entity_poly.entity_id
_entity_poly.type
_entity_poly.pdbx_seq_one_letter_code
_entity_poly.pdbx_strand_id
1 'polypeptide(L)'
;MQRVISAFFGIALLLSAAVHAQSTVAGAWDLAINGPEGPINATATLKQDGDSVSGSIDTPSGPAELKGTLKGKTLNVAFQLTTPQGPLDIKVNGEVDGASMKGIIDFGMGMADFTAKKK
;
A
#
# COMPACT_ATOMS: atom_id res chain seq x y z
N MET A 1 -13.49 -45.38 11.81
CA MET A 1 -13.48 -44.84 11.56
C MET A 1 -13.56 -44.05 11.07
N GLN A 2 -13.62 -43.92 11.21
CA GLN A 2 -13.52 -43.19 10.79
C GLN A 2 -13.61 -42.26 10.80
N ARG A 3 -13.79 -41.83 10.95
CA ARG A 3 -13.87 -40.87 11.05
C ARG A 3 -13.18 -40.10 11.35
N VAL A 4 -12.94 -40.10 11.59
CA VAL A 4 -12.16 -39.45 12.02
C VAL A 4 -11.53 -38.71 11.26
N ILE A 5 -11.32 -38.95 10.47
CA ILE A 5 -10.81 -38.33 9.64
C ILE A 5 -11.21 -37.19 9.38
N SER A 6 -12.21 -37.07 9.38
CA SER A 6 -12.70 -35.95 9.12
C SER A 6 -12.25 -34.96 9.92
N ALA A 7 -12.03 -35.33 10.91
CA ALA A 7 -11.66 -34.38 11.70
C ALA A 7 -10.62 -33.62 11.25
N PHE A 8 -9.83 -34.07 10.70
CA PHE A 8 -8.85 -33.45 10.41
C PHE A 8 -8.89 -32.66 9.40
N PHE A 9 -9.54 -32.71 8.72
CA PHE A 9 -9.59 -31.98 7.77
C PHE A 9 -9.88 -30.68 8.02
N GLY A 10 -10.58 -30.36 8.88
CA GLY A 10 -10.86 -29.03 9.15
C GLY A 10 -9.67 -28.23 9.46
N ILE A 11 -8.66 -28.85 9.85
CA ILE A 11 -7.54 -28.20 10.13
C ILE A 11 -6.99 -27.48 9.01
N ALA A 12 -7.09 -27.99 7.89
CA ALA A 12 -6.56 -27.31 6.75
C ALA A 12 -7.13 -25.95 6.61
N LEU A 13 -8.31 -25.78 7.06
CA LEU A 13 -8.88 -24.52 6.94
C LEU A 13 -8.24 -23.50 7.77
N LEU A 14 -7.73 -23.92 8.86
CA LEU A 14 -7.09 -22.98 9.70
C LEU A 14 -5.91 -22.38 9.07
N LEU A 15 -5.31 -23.08 8.20
CA LEU A 15 -4.20 -22.52 7.53
C LEU A 15 -4.61 -21.40 6.66
N SER A 16 -5.76 -21.51 6.07
CA SER A 16 -6.24 -20.42 5.29
C SER A 16 -6.44 -19.20 6.12
N ALA A 17 -6.85 -19.39 7.31
CA ALA A 17 -7.02 -18.27 8.18
C ALA A 17 -5.71 -17.57 8.42
N ALA A 18 -4.66 -18.29 8.51
CA ALA A 18 -3.37 -17.67 8.71
C ALA A 18 -3.02 -16.78 7.53
N VAL A 19 -3.39 -17.17 6.35
CA VAL A 19 -3.13 -16.35 5.20
C VAL A 19 -3.91 -15.06 5.30
N HIS A 20 -5.10 -15.14 5.84
CA HIS A 20 -5.90 -13.95 5.95
C HIS A 20 -5.40 -12.97 6.98
N ALA A 21 -4.51 -13.39 7.85
CA ALA A 21 -3.97 -12.48 8.83
C ALA A 21 -3.06 -11.45 8.18
N GLN A 22 -2.59 -11.72 6.99
CA GLN A 22 -1.72 -10.79 6.30
C GLN A 22 -2.55 -9.71 5.62
N SER A 23 -2.12 -8.47 5.75
CA SER A 23 -2.80 -7.36 5.10
C SER A 23 -2.62 -7.42 3.60
N THR A 24 -3.55 -6.89 2.87
CA THR A 24 -3.42 -6.77 1.44
C THR A 24 -3.68 -5.33 1.04
N VAL A 25 -2.87 -4.85 0.11
CA VAL A 25 -3.04 -3.49 -0.41
C VAL A 25 -3.48 -3.51 -1.86
N ALA A 26 -3.76 -4.68 -2.42
CA ALA A 26 -4.19 -4.75 -3.82
C ALA A 26 -5.51 -4.01 -3.99
N GLY A 27 -5.61 -3.20 -5.03
CA GLY A 27 -6.82 -2.45 -5.33
C GLY A 27 -6.56 -0.97 -5.50
N ALA A 28 -7.63 -0.21 -5.61
CA ALA A 28 -7.55 1.23 -5.80
C ALA A 28 -7.69 1.94 -4.46
N TRP A 29 -6.92 2.99 -4.29
CA TRP A 29 -6.88 3.76 -3.06
C TRP A 29 -7.00 5.25 -3.36
N ASP A 30 -7.73 5.96 -2.51
CA ASP A 30 -7.78 7.42 -2.54
C ASP A 30 -6.87 7.95 -1.44
N LEU A 31 -5.95 8.80 -1.81
CA LEU A 31 -4.99 9.38 -0.89
C LEU A 31 -5.27 10.84 -0.65
N ALA A 32 -5.17 11.25 0.60
CA ALA A 32 -5.21 12.65 0.99
C ALA A 32 -3.86 12.97 1.61
N ILE A 33 -3.10 13.84 0.96
CA ILE A 33 -1.75 14.18 1.36
C ILE A 33 -1.75 15.61 1.88
N ASN A 34 -1.21 15.80 3.07
CA ASN A 34 -1.12 17.13 3.66
C ASN A 34 0.21 17.76 3.28
N GLY A 35 0.24 18.39 2.13
CA GLY A 35 1.46 19.01 1.64
C GLY A 35 1.68 20.39 2.23
N PRO A 36 2.88 20.95 1.99
CA PRO A 36 3.22 22.28 2.53
C PRO A 36 2.33 23.38 2.00
N GLU A 37 1.79 23.22 0.81
CA GLU A 37 0.94 24.22 0.19
C GLU A 37 -0.53 23.89 0.29
N GLY A 38 -0.88 22.89 1.09
CA GLY A 38 -2.25 22.49 1.29
C GLY A 38 -2.49 21.04 0.92
N PRO A 39 -3.71 20.57 1.08
CA PRO A 39 -4.01 19.16 0.82
C PRO A 39 -3.95 18.83 -0.67
N ILE A 40 -3.45 17.65 -0.96
CA ILE A 40 -3.35 17.12 -2.31
C ILE A 40 -4.07 15.79 -2.34
N ASN A 41 -4.88 15.58 -3.35
CA ASN A 41 -5.57 14.31 -3.53
C ASN A 41 -4.91 13.54 -4.65
N ALA A 42 -4.74 12.24 -4.42
CA ALA A 42 -4.16 11.36 -5.42
C ALA A 42 -4.89 10.03 -5.39
N THR A 43 -4.76 9.27 -6.46
CA THR A 43 -5.36 7.94 -6.54
C THR A 43 -4.25 6.96 -6.91
N ALA A 44 -4.19 5.87 -6.19
CA ALA A 44 -3.20 4.83 -6.46
C ALA A 44 -3.91 3.52 -6.75
N THR A 45 -3.36 2.75 -7.67
CA THR A 45 -3.82 1.39 -7.93
C THR A 45 -2.65 0.48 -7.63
N LEU A 46 -2.85 -0.43 -6.71
CA LEU A 46 -1.78 -1.28 -6.21
C LEU A 46 -2.03 -2.74 -6.54
N LYS A 47 -0.95 -3.45 -6.78
CA LYS A 47 -0.94 -4.90 -6.96
C LYS A 47 0.02 -5.48 -5.94
N GLN A 48 -0.29 -6.64 -5.47
CA GLN A 48 0.53 -7.30 -4.45
C GLN A 48 0.81 -8.73 -4.85
N ASP A 49 2.08 -9.11 -4.72
CA ASP A 49 2.51 -10.47 -4.99
C ASP A 49 3.41 -10.88 -3.82
N GLY A 50 2.84 -11.56 -2.85
CA GLY A 50 3.55 -11.86 -1.63
C GLY A 50 3.85 -10.56 -0.89
N ASP A 51 5.12 -10.30 -0.65
CA ASP A 51 5.55 -9.06 -0.01
C ASP A 51 5.84 -7.96 -1.01
N SER A 52 5.80 -8.24 -2.30
CA SER A 52 6.10 -7.25 -3.33
C SER A 52 4.86 -6.46 -3.68
N VAL A 53 5.00 -5.15 -3.75
CA VAL A 53 3.91 -4.27 -4.10
C VAL A 53 4.34 -3.43 -5.30
N SER A 54 3.46 -3.31 -6.27
CA SER A 54 3.71 -2.48 -7.43
C SER A 54 2.40 -1.82 -7.84
N GLY A 55 2.48 -0.84 -8.71
CA GLY A 55 1.28 -0.21 -9.20
C GLY A 55 1.58 1.16 -9.78
N SER A 56 0.56 1.98 -9.79
CA SER A 56 0.69 3.33 -10.30
C SER A 56 -0.04 4.30 -9.37
N ILE A 57 0.40 5.54 -9.41
CA ILE A 57 -0.25 6.61 -8.65
C ILE A 57 -0.49 7.76 -9.62
N ASP A 58 -1.70 8.30 -9.58
CA ASP A 58 -2.05 9.48 -10.35
C ASP A 58 -2.01 10.68 -9.43
N THR A 59 -1.17 11.63 -9.76
CA THR A 59 -1.04 12.86 -8.98
C THR A 59 -1.35 14.04 -9.87
N PRO A 60 -1.54 15.24 -9.30
CA PRO A 60 -1.71 16.43 -10.13
C PRO A 60 -0.54 16.69 -11.06
N SER A 61 0.64 16.16 -10.73
CA SER A 61 1.82 16.28 -11.57
C SER A 61 1.93 15.19 -12.64
N GLY A 62 0.98 14.28 -12.70
CA GLY A 62 0.94 13.19 -13.67
C GLY A 62 1.05 11.82 -13.02
N PRO A 63 0.94 10.77 -13.82
CA PRO A 63 1.03 9.41 -13.30
C PRO A 63 2.48 9.00 -13.06
N ALA A 64 2.68 8.11 -12.13
CA ALA A 64 3.99 7.53 -11.85
C ALA A 64 3.82 6.06 -11.48
N GLU A 65 4.84 5.27 -11.73
CA GLU A 65 4.84 3.87 -11.30
C GLU A 65 5.48 3.76 -9.94
N LEU A 66 4.91 2.95 -9.08
CA LEU A 66 5.49 2.76 -7.77
C LEU A 66 5.80 1.30 -7.52
N LYS A 67 6.80 1.07 -6.70
CA LYS A 67 7.25 -0.26 -6.33
C LYS A 67 7.72 -0.24 -4.90
N GLY A 68 7.51 -1.35 -4.23
CA GLY A 68 7.98 -1.47 -2.86
C GLY A 68 7.60 -2.80 -2.25
N THR A 69 7.45 -2.78 -0.94
CA THR A 69 7.16 -4.00 -0.18
C THR A 69 6.11 -3.72 0.88
N LEU A 70 5.38 -4.77 1.23
CA LEU A 70 4.49 -4.77 2.36
C LEU A 70 4.91 -5.91 3.27
N LYS A 71 5.29 -5.57 4.50
CA LYS A 71 5.67 -6.56 5.49
C LYS A 71 4.78 -6.38 6.70
N GLY A 72 3.96 -7.39 6.96
CA GLY A 72 2.95 -7.23 8.00
C GLY A 72 1.99 -6.13 7.61
N LYS A 73 2.00 -5.05 8.37
CA LYS A 73 1.18 -3.88 8.08
C LYS A 73 1.98 -2.70 7.57
N THR A 74 3.28 -2.86 7.43
CA THR A 74 4.15 -1.76 7.03
C THR A 74 4.38 -1.76 5.53
N LEU A 75 3.99 -0.68 4.89
CA LEU A 75 4.14 -0.50 3.46
C LEU A 75 5.27 0.47 3.20
N ASN A 76 6.22 0.06 2.35
CA ASN A 76 7.30 0.93 1.90
C ASN A 76 7.32 0.90 0.39
N VAL A 77 6.99 2.01 -0.23
CA VAL A 77 7.01 2.10 -1.69
C VAL A 77 7.74 3.37 -2.09
N ALA A 78 8.20 3.38 -3.31
CA ALA A 78 8.91 4.53 -3.86
C ALA A 78 8.47 4.76 -5.28
N PHE A 79 8.51 6.01 -5.71
CA PHE A 79 8.22 6.36 -7.08
C PHE A 79 8.94 7.66 -7.41
N GLN A 80 8.94 8.00 -8.69
CA GLN A 80 9.64 9.16 -9.18
C GLN A 80 8.66 10.03 -9.94
N LEU A 81 8.66 11.31 -9.63
CA LEU A 81 7.86 12.29 -10.38
C LEU A 81 8.78 13.11 -11.25
N THR A 82 8.34 13.42 -12.45
CA THR A 82 9.05 14.31 -13.33
C THR A 82 8.57 15.72 -13.06
N THR A 83 9.48 16.60 -12.69
CA THR A 83 9.17 18.00 -12.43
C THR A 83 9.96 18.89 -13.37
N PRO A 84 9.61 20.17 -13.47
CA PRO A 84 10.40 21.10 -14.32
C PRO A 84 11.86 21.19 -13.89
N GLN A 85 12.17 20.89 -12.63
CA GLN A 85 13.54 20.90 -12.15
C GLN A 85 14.21 19.52 -12.26
N GLY A 86 13.54 18.54 -12.85
CA GLY A 86 14.09 17.20 -13.02
C GLY A 86 13.31 16.16 -12.21
N PRO A 87 13.80 14.92 -12.18
CA PRO A 87 13.09 13.87 -11.46
C PRO A 87 13.18 14.07 -9.96
N LEU A 88 12.10 13.77 -9.28
CA LEU A 88 12.01 13.85 -7.83
C LEU A 88 11.70 12.49 -7.28
N ASP A 89 12.57 11.99 -6.41
CA ASP A 89 12.36 10.69 -5.78
C ASP A 89 11.46 10.84 -4.57
N ILE A 90 10.44 10.02 -4.52
CA ILE A 90 9.47 10.07 -3.45
C ILE A 90 9.40 8.71 -2.78
N LYS A 91 9.48 8.71 -1.46
CA LYS A 91 9.38 7.50 -0.66
C LYS A 91 8.15 7.58 0.23
N VAL A 92 7.42 6.50 0.31
CA VAL A 92 6.20 6.42 1.09
C VAL A 92 6.35 5.33 2.14
N ASN A 93 6.15 5.70 3.38
CA ASN A 93 6.10 4.76 4.49
C ASN A 93 4.71 4.82 5.06
N GLY A 94 3.99 3.72 5.02
CA GLY A 94 2.63 3.68 5.50
C GLY A 94 2.36 2.50 6.39
N GLU A 95 1.29 2.62 7.14
CA GLU A 95 0.79 1.52 7.95
C GLU A 95 -0.62 1.22 7.48
N VAL A 96 -0.86 -0.03 7.12
CA VAL A 96 -2.12 -0.47 6.55
C VAL A 96 -2.99 -1.06 7.65
N ASP A 97 -4.25 -0.64 7.70
CA ASP A 97 -5.19 -1.16 8.67
C ASP A 97 -6.50 -1.43 7.92
N GLY A 98 -6.62 -2.65 7.38
CA GLY A 98 -7.79 -3.02 6.62
C GLY A 98 -7.91 -2.20 5.34
N ALA A 99 -8.97 -1.43 5.24
CA ALA A 99 -9.23 -0.59 4.08
C ALA A 99 -8.71 0.84 4.27
N SER A 100 -7.90 1.06 5.28
CA SER A 100 -7.32 2.38 5.57
C SER A 100 -5.81 2.29 5.64
N MET A 101 -5.15 3.40 5.40
CA MET A 101 -3.71 3.49 5.49
C MET A 101 -3.34 4.90 5.91
N LYS A 102 -2.27 5.02 6.65
CA LYS A 102 -1.72 6.33 7.01
C LYS A 102 -0.22 6.25 7.07
N GLY A 103 0.43 7.34 6.90
CA GLY A 103 1.88 7.35 6.94
C GLY A 103 2.47 8.68 6.53
N ILE A 104 3.70 8.59 6.05
CA ILE A 104 4.51 9.75 5.72
C ILE A 104 5.06 9.58 4.32
N ILE A 105 5.07 10.68 3.59
CA ILE A 105 5.68 10.77 2.27
C ILE A 105 6.89 11.67 2.39
N ASP A 106 8.03 11.16 1.95
CA ASP A 106 9.29 11.89 1.98
C ASP A 106 9.66 12.25 0.54
N PHE A 107 9.74 13.54 0.23
CA PHE A 107 10.14 13.98 -1.11
C PHE A 107 11.54 14.56 -1.15
N GLY A 108 12.36 14.22 -0.18
CA GLY A 108 13.76 14.65 -0.19
C GLY A 108 13.99 16.01 0.43
N MET A 109 13.11 16.96 0.17
CA MET A 109 13.21 18.32 0.71
C MET A 109 12.30 18.52 1.90
N GLY A 110 11.54 17.51 2.28
CA GLY A 110 10.63 17.60 3.40
C GLY A 110 9.73 16.38 3.41
N MET A 111 8.82 16.37 4.35
CA MET A 111 7.90 15.25 4.53
C MET A 111 6.48 15.77 4.69
N ALA A 112 5.54 14.95 4.28
CA ALA A 112 4.12 15.22 4.49
C ALA A 112 3.46 13.97 5.00
N ASP A 113 2.46 14.11 5.83
CA ASP A 113 1.69 12.95 6.24
C ASP A 113 0.54 12.74 5.27
N PHE A 114 0.06 11.52 5.21
CA PHE A 114 -1.05 11.19 4.34
C PHE A 114 -1.96 10.17 4.99
N THR A 115 -3.18 10.14 4.50
CA THR A 115 -4.12 9.06 4.80
C THR A 115 -4.66 8.55 3.48
N ALA A 116 -5.07 7.29 3.48
CA ALA A 116 -5.64 6.68 2.28
C ALA A 116 -6.78 5.78 2.67
N LYS A 117 -7.71 5.64 1.75
CA LYS A 117 -8.84 4.73 1.91
C LYS A 117 -9.02 3.93 0.64
N LYS A 118 -9.27 2.66 0.82
CA LYS A 118 -9.49 1.76 -0.31
C LYS A 118 -10.86 2.03 -0.87
N LYS A 119 -10.93 2.09 -2.17
CA LYS A 119 -12.21 2.29 -2.86
C LYS A 119 -13.10 1.08 -2.84
#